data_0a0869822d400404258ad4f9f53ec817
#
_entry.id   0a0869822d400404258ad4f9f53ec817
#
_cell.length_a   1.000
_cell.length_b   1.000
_cell.length_c   1.000
_cell.angle_alpha   90.00
_cell.angle_beta   90.00
_cell.angle_gamma   90.00
#
_symmetry.space_group_name_H-M   'P 1'
#
loop_
_entity.id
_entity.type
_entity.pdbx_description
1 polymer ?
#
loop_
_entity_poly.entity_id
_entity_poly.type
_entity_poly.pdbx_seq_one_letter_code
_entity_poly.pdbx_strand_id
1 'polypeptide(L)'
;MTRIRVPVLDQGMIAFINYNILMNLEPHQIEVIGYCAAFLTTIAFLPQAIQSWRTRDLSGVSLGMYSLFTVGVGLWLIYGLIIEKWPLILANALTFALALSILLLKLRHTSRHLK
;
A
#
# COMPACT_ATOMS: atom_id res chain seq x y z
N MET A 1 -14.53 -20.40 36.54
CA MET A 1 -13.49 -20.22 35.54
C MET A 1 -13.58 -18.82 34.94
N THR A 2 -12.67 -17.97 35.33
CA THR A 2 -12.69 -16.58 34.86
C THR A 2 -12.11 -16.51 33.47
N ARG A 3 -12.95 -16.19 32.50
CA ARG A 3 -12.45 -15.85 31.18
C ARG A 3 -11.77 -14.49 31.25
N ILE A 4 -10.49 -14.47 30.93
CA ILE A 4 -9.80 -13.20 30.74
C ILE A 4 -10.32 -12.63 29.42
N ARG A 5 -11.18 -11.62 29.51
CA ARG A 5 -11.63 -10.91 28.31
C ARG A 5 -10.62 -9.85 27.99
N VAL A 6 -10.06 -9.91 26.79
CA VAL A 6 -9.28 -8.82 26.27
C VAL A 6 -10.27 -7.77 25.76
N PRO A 7 -10.36 -6.60 26.41
CA PRO A 7 -11.41 -5.61 26.06
C PRO A 7 -11.41 -5.23 24.58
N VAL A 8 -10.23 -5.25 23.96
CA VAL A 8 -10.06 -4.88 22.55
C VAL A 8 -10.80 -5.82 21.60
N LEU A 9 -11.07 -7.07 22.05
CA LEU A 9 -11.73 -8.07 21.23
C LEU A 9 -13.23 -8.18 21.55
N ASP A 10 -13.72 -7.40 22.51
CA ASP A 10 -15.13 -7.39 22.86
C ASP A 10 -15.90 -6.62 21.80
N GLN A 11 -16.99 -7.20 21.28
CA GLN A 11 -17.83 -6.55 20.27
C GLN A 11 -18.45 -5.25 20.79
N GLY A 12 -18.72 -5.17 22.08
CA GLY A 12 -19.21 -3.93 22.70
C GLY A 12 -18.18 -2.81 22.60
N MET A 13 -16.91 -3.13 22.80
CA MET A 13 -15.83 -2.15 22.69
C MET A 13 -15.66 -1.70 21.23
N ILE A 14 -15.73 -2.61 20.28
CA ILE A 14 -15.66 -2.29 18.86
C ILE A 14 -16.80 -1.35 18.45
N ALA A 15 -18.03 -1.67 18.89
CA ALA A 15 -19.19 -0.83 18.62
C ALA A 15 -19.04 0.55 19.25
N PHE A 16 -18.50 0.62 20.47
CA PHE A 16 -18.25 1.88 21.17
C PHE A 16 -17.23 2.74 20.40
N ILE A 17 -16.13 2.14 19.95
CA ILE A 17 -15.12 2.84 19.18
C ILE A 17 -15.71 3.34 17.86
N ASN A 18 -16.45 2.51 17.14
CA ASN A 18 -17.09 2.91 15.89
C ASN A 18 -18.03 4.09 16.11
N TYR A 19 -18.89 4.00 17.12
CA TYR A 19 -19.90 5.02 17.34
C TYR A 19 -19.28 6.34 17.81
N ASN A 20 -18.35 6.30 18.78
CA ASN A 20 -17.88 7.50 19.43
C ASN A 20 -16.69 8.15 18.74
N ILE A 21 -15.89 7.38 18.01
CA ILE A 21 -14.68 7.88 17.38
C ILE A 21 -14.87 7.98 15.87
N LEU A 22 -15.23 6.87 15.22
CA LEU A 22 -15.24 6.82 13.75
C LEU A 22 -16.44 7.52 13.15
N MET A 23 -17.61 7.44 13.81
CA MET A 23 -18.83 8.06 13.29
C MET A 23 -18.84 9.57 13.45
N ASN A 24 -17.98 10.12 14.30
CA ASN A 24 -17.88 11.56 14.54
C ASN A 24 -16.81 12.24 13.69
N LEU A 25 -16.10 11.46 12.84
CA LEU A 25 -15.10 12.03 11.95
C LEU A 25 -15.77 12.73 10.76
N GLU A 26 -15.34 13.96 10.52
CA GLU A 26 -15.77 14.68 9.33
C GLU A 26 -15.12 14.06 8.08
N PRO A 27 -15.76 14.16 6.89
CA PRO A 27 -15.18 13.60 5.68
C PRO A 27 -13.75 14.08 5.39
N HIS A 28 -13.46 15.35 5.65
CA HIS A 28 -12.11 15.88 5.42
C HIS A 28 -11.09 15.30 6.39
N GLN A 29 -11.50 14.96 7.62
CA GLN A 29 -10.60 14.30 8.58
C GLN A 29 -10.25 12.90 8.14
N ILE A 30 -11.21 12.19 7.57
CA ILE A 30 -10.98 10.85 7.01
C ILE A 30 -10.00 10.94 5.85
N GLU A 31 -10.16 11.93 4.98
CA GLU A 31 -9.24 12.14 3.86
C GLU A 31 -7.83 12.49 4.32
N VAL A 32 -7.69 13.29 5.38
CA VAL A 32 -6.38 13.63 5.94
C VAL A 32 -5.65 12.37 6.40
N ILE A 33 -6.37 11.45 7.06
CA ILE A 33 -5.78 10.17 7.47
C ILE A 33 -5.26 9.42 6.24
N GLY A 34 -6.06 9.37 5.17
CA GLY A 34 -5.68 8.73 3.92
C GLY A 34 -4.45 9.36 3.29
N TYR A 35 -4.38 10.67 3.23
CA TYR A 35 -3.21 11.38 2.67
C TYR A 35 -1.96 11.16 3.52
N CYS A 36 -2.08 11.17 4.84
CA CYS A 36 -0.94 10.88 5.71
C CYS A 36 -0.43 9.46 5.50
N ALA A 37 -1.32 8.50 5.42
CA ALA A 37 -0.96 7.11 5.15
C ALA A 37 -0.27 6.98 3.80
N ALA A 38 -0.81 7.62 2.76
CA ALA A 38 -0.24 7.62 1.41
C ALA A 38 1.17 8.19 1.41
N PHE A 39 1.37 9.31 2.11
CA PHE A 39 2.67 9.96 2.20
C PHE A 39 3.70 9.05 2.86
N LEU A 40 3.33 8.46 4.00
CA LEU A 40 4.25 7.61 4.77
C LEU A 40 4.63 6.36 3.99
N THR A 41 3.67 5.71 3.36
CA THR A 41 3.94 4.49 2.60
C THR A 41 4.78 4.78 1.36
N THR A 42 4.54 5.91 0.70
CA THR A 42 5.31 6.32 -0.47
C THR A 42 6.76 6.62 -0.08
N ILE A 43 6.96 7.37 1.00
CA ILE A 43 8.31 7.68 1.47
C ILE A 43 9.06 6.40 1.87
N ALA A 44 8.37 5.46 2.49
CA ALA A 44 8.98 4.19 2.88
C ALA A 44 9.45 3.38 1.66
N PHE A 45 8.71 3.45 0.56
CA PHE A 45 9.00 2.67 -0.65
C PHE A 45 10.01 3.37 -1.56
N LEU A 46 10.00 4.69 -1.60
CA LEU A 46 10.76 5.47 -2.56
C LEU A 46 12.29 5.26 -2.50
N PRO A 47 12.93 5.22 -1.31
CA PRO A 47 14.37 4.98 -1.26
C PRO A 47 14.78 3.65 -1.90
N GLN A 48 13.99 2.61 -1.69
CA GLN A 48 14.26 1.30 -2.28
C GLN A 48 14.17 1.35 -3.81
N ALA A 49 13.17 2.06 -4.33
CA ALA A 49 13.01 2.22 -5.77
C ALA A 49 14.19 2.98 -6.37
N ILE A 50 14.59 4.09 -5.75
CA ILE A 50 15.72 4.89 -6.21
C ILE A 50 17.01 4.06 -6.19
N GLN A 51 17.25 3.33 -5.12
CA GLN A 51 18.44 2.49 -4.99
C GLN A 51 18.49 1.43 -6.08
N SER A 52 17.36 0.78 -6.37
CA SER A 52 17.27 -0.22 -7.42
C SER A 52 17.60 0.37 -8.80
N TRP A 53 17.12 1.59 -9.06
CA TRP A 53 17.41 2.27 -10.33
C TRP A 53 18.87 2.67 -10.45
N ARG A 54 19.47 3.15 -9.37
CA ARG A 54 20.83 3.68 -9.38
C ARG A 54 21.88 2.58 -9.44
N THR A 55 21.70 1.54 -8.63
CA THR A 55 22.71 0.48 -8.51
C THR A 55 22.51 -0.64 -9.52
N ARG A 56 21.29 -0.78 -10.05
CA ARG A 56 20.90 -1.90 -10.92
C ARG A 56 21.10 -3.25 -10.25
N ASP A 57 21.24 -3.25 -8.94
CA ASP A 57 21.31 -4.47 -8.15
C ASP A 57 19.90 -4.89 -7.76
N LEU A 58 19.38 -5.87 -8.49
CA LEU A 58 18.02 -6.38 -8.33
C LEU A 58 18.01 -7.77 -7.68
N SER A 59 19.12 -8.16 -7.06
CA SER A 59 19.25 -9.49 -6.47
C SER A 59 18.25 -9.73 -5.34
N GLY A 60 17.87 -8.67 -4.60
CA GLY A 60 16.89 -8.78 -3.53
C GLY A 60 15.45 -8.67 -3.99
N VAL A 61 15.22 -8.52 -5.30
CA VAL A 61 13.87 -8.35 -5.84
C VAL A 61 13.36 -9.69 -6.33
N SER A 62 12.26 -10.16 -5.73
CA SER A 62 11.58 -11.37 -6.17
C SER A 62 10.62 -11.04 -7.31
N LEU A 63 10.81 -11.68 -8.46
CA LEU A 63 9.95 -11.48 -9.63
C LEU A 63 8.51 -11.84 -9.32
N GLY A 64 8.28 -12.99 -8.66
CA GLY A 64 6.93 -13.41 -8.29
C GLY A 64 6.25 -12.43 -7.34
N MET A 65 6.97 -12.00 -6.30
CA MET A 65 6.42 -11.08 -5.32
C MET A 65 6.06 -9.73 -5.94
N TYR A 66 6.97 -9.17 -6.74
CA TYR A 66 6.70 -7.88 -7.37
C TYR A 66 5.60 -7.95 -8.42
N SER A 67 5.47 -9.08 -9.11
CA SER A 67 4.37 -9.28 -10.05
C SER A 67 3.02 -9.25 -9.34
N LEU A 68 2.90 -10.01 -8.25
CA LEU A 68 1.68 -10.03 -7.45
C LEU A 68 1.39 -8.66 -6.83
N PHE A 69 2.43 -8.03 -6.30
CA PHE A 69 2.31 -6.70 -5.69
C PHE A 69 1.83 -5.67 -6.71
N THR A 70 2.43 -5.66 -7.90
CA THR A 70 2.07 -4.71 -8.95
C THR A 70 0.62 -4.90 -9.40
N VAL A 71 0.20 -6.14 -9.58
CA VAL A 71 -1.20 -6.45 -9.95
C VAL A 71 -2.14 -5.98 -8.83
N GLY A 72 -1.80 -6.28 -7.58
CA GLY A 72 -2.62 -5.88 -6.45
C GLY A 72 -2.78 -4.36 -6.34
N VAL A 73 -1.68 -3.64 -6.50
CA VAL A 73 -1.70 -2.17 -6.46
C VAL A 73 -2.53 -1.62 -7.63
N GLY A 74 -2.41 -2.24 -8.80
CA GLY A 74 -3.23 -1.86 -9.96
C GLY A 74 -4.72 -2.03 -9.69
N LEU A 75 -5.09 -3.13 -9.06
CA LEU A 75 -6.49 -3.37 -8.69
C LEU A 75 -6.98 -2.35 -7.65
N TRP A 76 -6.14 -2.01 -6.68
CA TRP A 76 -6.46 -0.96 -5.70
C TRP A 76 -6.64 0.40 -6.38
N LEU A 77 -5.83 0.69 -7.39
CA LEU A 77 -5.97 1.93 -8.16
C LEU A 77 -7.31 1.97 -8.88
N ILE A 78 -7.70 0.88 -9.52
CA ILE A 78 -9.00 0.78 -10.19
C ILE A 78 -10.14 0.96 -9.19
N TYR A 79 -10.04 0.29 -8.05
CA TYR A 79 -11.02 0.42 -6.98
C TYR A 79 -11.13 1.88 -6.52
N GLY A 80 -10.00 2.54 -6.29
CA GLY A 80 -9.99 3.94 -5.89
C GLY A 80 -10.64 4.86 -6.89
N LEU A 81 -10.41 4.61 -8.19
CA LEU A 81 -11.04 5.39 -9.25
C LEU A 81 -12.56 5.21 -9.26
N ILE A 82 -13.02 3.99 -9.05
CA ILE A 82 -14.46 3.68 -9.05
C ILE A 82 -15.17 4.40 -7.90
N ILE A 83 -14.57 4.39 -6.70
CA ILE A 83 -15.19 5.03 -5.53
C ILE A 83 -14.79 6.49 -5.36
N GLU A 84 -13.97 7.02 -6.27
CA GLU A 84 -13.56 8.43 -6.31
C GLU A 84 -12.89 8.89 -5.01
N LYS A 85 -11.94 8.08 -4.49
CA LYS A 85 -11.19 8.42 -3.28
C LYS A 85 -9.76 8.83 -3.62
N TRP A 86 -9.52 10.13 -3.62
CA TRP A 86 -8.25 10.70 -4.08
C TRP A 86 -7.02 10.23 -3.32
N PRO A 87 -7.02 10.10 -1.96
CA PRO A 87 -5.83 9.56 -1.30
C PRO A 87 -5.46 8.17 -1.80
N LEU A 88 -6.46 7.32 -2.03
CA LEU A 88 -6.26 5.96 -2.52
C LEU A 88 -5.76 5.99 -3.97
N ILE A 89 -6.30 6.87 -4.79
CA ILE A 89 -5.89 7.02 -6.19
C ILE A 89 -4.43 7.45 -6.27
N LEU A 90 -4.07 8.52 -5.57
CA LEU A 90 -2.72 9.08 -5.65
C LEU A 90 -1.67 8.11 -5.12
N ALA A 91 -1.94 7.48 -3.97
CA ALA A 91 -1.01 6.52 -3.37
C ALA A 91 -0.76 5.34 -4.31
N ASN A 92 -1.83 4.76 -4.84
CA ASN A 92 -1.70 3.57 -5.67
C ASN A 92 -1.19 3.87 -7.07
N ALA A 93 -1.52 5.05 -7.63
CA ALA A 93 -0.96 5.46 -8.91
C ALA A 93 0.56 5.59 -8.83
N LEU A 94 1.05 6.26 -7.79
CA LEU A 94 2.49 6.45 -7.60
C LEU A 94 3.18 5.13 -7.31
N THR A 95 2.61 4.34 -6.40
CA THR A 95 3.17 3.03 -6.05
C THR A 95 3.17 2.09 -7.25
N PHE A 96 2.12 2.12 -8.06
CA PHE A 96 2.02 1.31 -9.26
C PHE A 96 3.14 1.66 -10.24
N ALA A 97 3.36 2.96 -10.48
CA ALA A 97 4.42 3.41 -11.38
C ALA A 97 5.79 2.96 -10.90
N LEU A 98 6.06 3.10 -9.60
CA LEU A 98 7.33 2.69 -9.02
C LEU A 98 7.51 1.17 -9.06
N ALA A 99 6.49 0.42 -8.66
CA ALA A 99 6.55 -1.04 -8.64
C ALA A 99 6.70 -1.60 -10.06
N LEU A 100 5.96 -1.04 -11.01
CA LEU A 100 6.04 -1.46 -12.41
C LEU A 100 7.43 -1.20 -12.98
N SER A 101 8.03 -0.06 -12.69
CA SER A 101 9.37 0.25 -13.19
C SER A 101 10.41 -0.71 -12.62
N ILE A 102 10.32 -1.08 -11.34
CA ILE A 102 11.20 -2.07 -10.74
C ILE A 102 10.98 -3.44 -11.37
N LEU A 103 9.72 -3.82 -11.56
CA LEU A 103 9.37 -5.09 -12.19
C LEU A 103 9.94 -5.19 -13.60
N LEU A 104 9.81 -4.13 -14.39
CA LEU A 104 10.35 -4.09 -15.74
C LEU A 104 11.87 -4.20 -15.74
N LEU A 105 12.55 -3.52 -14.81
CA LEU A 105 13.99 -3.66 -14.66
C LEU A 105 14.39 -5.09 -14.31
N LYS A 106 13.65 -5.73 -13.42
CA LYS A 106 13.91 -7.12 -13.02
C LYS A 106 13.70 -8.08 -14.20
N LEU A 107 12.65 -7.86 -14.99
CA LEU A 107 12.39 -8.66 -16.19
C LEU A 107 13.51 -8.52 -17.22
N ARG A 108 13.98 -7.28 -17.45
CA ARG A 108 15.09 -7.05 -18.37
C ARG A 108 16.38 -7.70 -17.88
N HIS A 109 16.65 -7.58 -16.58
CA HIS A 109 17.83 -8.20 -15.98
C HIS A 109 17.79 -9.72 -16.12
N THR A 110 16.65 -10.33 -15.80
CA THR A 110 16.47 -11.78 -15.92
C THR A 110 16.61 -12.23 -17.38
N SER A 111 16.00 -11.50 -18.30
CA SER A 111 16.09 -11.81 -19.73
C SER A 111 17.52 -11.79 -20.24
N ARG A 112 18.32 -10.81 -19.80
CA ARG A 112 19.73 -10.71 -20.18
C ARG A 112 20.55 -11.88 -19.67
N HIS A 113 20.26 -12.39 -18.49
CA HIS A 113 20.98 -13.51 -17.91
C HIS A 113 20.62 -14.86 -18.56
N LEU A 114 19.47 -14.93 -19.20
CA LEU A 114 19.04 -16.15 -19.87
C LEU A 114 19.60 -16.30 -21.28
N LYS A 115 20.22 -15.26 -21.82
CA LYS A 115 20.82 -15.32 -23.14
C LYS A 115 22.27 -15.82 -23.06
#